data_7b004f198793b5dc29fdd903f040a10d
#
_entry.id   7b004f198793b5dc29fdd903f040a10d
#
_cell.length_a   1.000
_cell.length_b   1.000
_cell.length_c   1.000
_cell.angle_alpha   90.00
_cell.angle_beta   90.00
_cell.angle_gamma   90.00
#
_symmetry.space_group_name_H-M   'P 1'
#
loop_
_entity.id
_entity.type
_entity.pdbx_description
1 polymer ?
#
loop_
_entity_poly.entity_id
_entity_poly.type
_entity_poly.pdbx_seq_one_letter_code
_entity_poly.pdbx_strand_id
1 'polypeptide(L)'
;MRIGRILKIAGIVLGVIFIVILSYVAYVFLTYHRIDDNQKLDIYTKGEVKKQDVALNTEYSILTYNIGFGAYSSDYSFFMDGGKYSRAYNKQAAIDNINGSIKTVKSKDTDFVFIQEVDLKATRSYGVNENEMILDAFDDISSAFAVNYDSPYLMYPILEPHGKSKAGISTISKFRIIDSVRRSLPIDTSVYKLIDLDRCYTISRIKVENGKYLCLYNVHLSAYTKDESIVKNQIKMLSEDMKSDFEAGNYIICGGDFNQDLLGDSPSIFHTPTLEENWAKPFPSLLLPSGITVAYDLLSDEMRERLTPSCRNADAPYDKETSFVTMVDGFLISANVKLSSIETIDNGFLYSDHNPVMMKFQLMPVK
;
A
#
# COMPACT_ATOMS: atom_id res chain seq x y z
N MET A 1 54.84 -23.44 -18.72
CA MET A 1 53.96 -24.37 -17.97
C MET A 1 53.02 -23.72 -16.94
N ARG A 2 53.45 -22.74 -16.11
CA ARG A 2 52.59 -22.09 -15.09
C ARG A 2 51.43 -21.25 -15.68
N ILE A 3 51.67 -20.45 -16.72
CA ILE A 3 50.65 -19.57 -17.35
C ILE A 3 49.45 -20.35 -17.92
N GLY A 4 49.70 -21.42 -18.66
CA GLY A 4 48.62 -22.26 -19.22
C GLY A 4 47.75 -22.92 -18.14
N ARG A 5 48.32 -23.26 -16.98
CA ARG A 5 47.53 -23.79 -15.85
C ARG A 5 46.68 -22.71 -15.19
N ILE A 6 47.20 -21.48 -15.07
CA ILE A 6 46.44 -20.32 -14.54
C ILE A 6 45.25 -20.00 -15.46
N LEU A 7 45.49 -19.93 -16.79
CA LEU A 7 44.42 -19.68 -17.76
C LEU A 7 43.34 -20.76 -17.74
N LYS A 8 43.73 -22.04 -17.58
CA LYS A 8 42.77 -23.14 -17.46
C LYS A 8 41.93 -23.03 -16.19
N ILE A 9 42.55 -22.70 -15.04
CA ILE A 9 41.83 -22.50 -13.78
C ILE A 9 40.89 -21.30 -13.90
N ALA A 10 41.35 -20.16 -14.45
CA ALA A 10 40.53 -19.00 -14.66
C ALA A 10 39.32 -19.31 -15.58
N GLY A 11 39.53 -20.07 -16.66
CA GLY A 11 38.45 -20.53 -17.54
C GLY A 11 37.39 -21.38 -16.82
N ILE A 12 37.86 -22.30 -15.94
CA ILE A 12 36.96 -23.15 -15.11
C ILE A 12 36.16 -22.27 -14.15
N VAL A 13 36.79 -21.32 -13.45
CA VAL A 13 36.13 -20.42 -12.50
C VAL A 13 35.06 -19.56 -13.22
N LEU A 14 35.43 -18.97 -14.35
CA LEU A 14 34.48 -18.20 -15.17
C LEU A 14 33.30 -19.05 -15.65
N GLY A 15 33.57 -20.30 -16.08
CA GLY A 15 32.55 -21.27 -16.47
C GLY A 15 31.57 -21.59 -15.32
N VAL A 16 32.10 -21.81 -14.11
CA VAL A 16 31.28 -22.05 -12.91
C VAL A 16 30.42 -20.82 -12.59
N ILE A 17 31.01 -19.62 -12.58
CA ILE A 17 30.27 -18.37 -12.35
C ILE A 17 29.16 -18.22 -13.37
N PHE A 18 29.44 -18.46 -14.64
CA PHE A 18 28.43 -18.37 -15.72
C PHE A 18 27.25 -19.35 -15.50
N ILE A 19 27.56 -20.60 -15.12
CA ILE A 19 26.54 -21.61 -14.81
C ILE A 19 25.68 -21.17 -13.60
N VAL A 20 26.29 -20.63 -12.56
CA VAL A 20 25.57 -20.13 -11.37
C VAL A 20 24.63 -19.00 -11.76
N ILE A 21 25.11 -18.02 -12.53
CA ILE A 21 24.28 -16.90 -13.00
C ILE A 21 23.11 -17.42 -13.86
N LEU A 22 23.39 -18.30 -14.83
CA LEU A 22 22.36 -18.87 -15.70
C LEU A 22 21.31 -19.66 -14.90
N SER A 23 21.76 -20.44 -13.91
CA SER A 23 20.87 -21.20 -13.02
C SER A 23 20.00 -20.27 -12.16
N TYR A 24 20.53 -19.15 -11.68
CA TYR A 24 19.77 -18.16 -10.93
C TYR A 24 18.75 -17.45 -11.82
N VAL A 25 19.14 -17.05 -13.04
CA VAL A 25 18.20 -16.45 -14.00
C VAL A 25 17.06 -17.43 -14.32
N ALA A 26 17.40 -18.69 -14.62
CA ALA A 26 16.41 -19.73 -14.85
C ALA A 26 15.48 -19.93 -13.65
N TYR A 27 16.03 -19.92 -12.40
CA TYR A 27 15.24 -19.98 -11.19
C TYR A 27 14.22 -18.84 -11.09
N VAL A 28 14.66 -17.59 -11.32
CA VAL A 28 13.75 -16.41 -11.25
C VAL A 28 12.62 -16.53 -12.28
N PHE A 29 12.93 -16.91 -13.54
CA PHE A 29 11.92 -17.07 -14.59
C PHE A 29 10.96 -18.23 -14.33
N LEU A 30 11.44 -19.36 -13.81
CA LEU A 30 10.63 -20.55 -13.56
C LEU A 30 9.75 -20.43 -12.32
N THR A 31 10.14 -19.59 -11.36
CA THR A 31 9.38 -19.37 -10.11
C THR A 31 8.47 -18.15 -10.17
N TYR A 32 8.63 -17.30 -11.19
CA TYR A 32 7.75 -16.17 -11.40
C TYR A 32 6.33 -16.64 -11.75
N HIS A 33 5.36 -16.07 -11.07
CA HIS A 33 3.93 -16.27 -11.36
C HIS A 33 3.17 -15.00 -11.04
N ARG A 34 2.01 -14.81 -11.70
CA ARG A 34 1.04 -13.77 -11.38
C ARG A 34 -0.05 -14.36 -10.49
N ILE A 35 -0.54 -13.57 -9.56
CA ILE A 35 -1.71 -13.93 -8.76
C ILE A 35 -2.96 -13.62 -9.59
N ASP A 36 -3.91 -14.56 -9.63
CA ASP A 36 -5.11 -14.45 -10.47
C ASP A 36 -5.96 -13.22 -10.12
N ASP A 37 -6.62 -12.67 -11.15
CA ASP A 37 -7.66 -11.65 -10.99
C ASP A 37 -8.98 -12.26 -10.49
N ASN A 38 -9.86 -11.42 -9.93
CA ASN A 38 -11.16 -11.81 -9.38
C ASN A 38 -11.09 -12.94 -8.33
N GLN A 39 -9.99 -13.00 -7.59
CA GLN A 39 -9.82 -14.00 -6.56
C GLN A 39 -10.69 -13.67 -5.35
N LYS A 40 -11.61 -14.56 -5.01
CA LYS A 40 -12.39 -14.47 -3.76
C LYS A 40 -11.45 -14.64 -2.58
N LEU A 41 -11.56 -13.74 -1.61
CA LEU A 41 -10.72 -13.75 -0.41
C LEU A 41 -11.44 -14.42 0.76
N ASP A 42 -10.67 -15.12 1.59
CA ASP A 42 -11.14 -15.62 2.86
C ASP A 42 -11.40 -14.47 3.83
N ILE A 43 -12.50 -14.53 4.53
CA ILE A 43 -12.88 -13.54 5.53
C ILE A 43 -12.57 -14.13 6.92
N TYR A 44 -11.60 -13.51 7.58
CA TYR A 44 -11.27 -13.81 8.97
C TYR A 44 -12.22 -13.05 9.89
N THR A 45 -12.71 -13.71 10.95
CA THR A 45 -13.56 -13.08 11.96
C THR A 45 -13.05 -13.47 13.34
N LYS A 46 -12.88 -12.46 14.21
CA LYS A 46 -12.47 -12.62 15.60
C LYS A 46 -13.47 -11.90 16.51
N GLY A 47 -13.87 -12.55 17.59
CA GLY A 47 -14.77 -11.98 18.59
C GLY A 47 -16.20 -11.74 18.11
N GLU A 48 -16.87 -10.75 18.72
CA GLU A 48 -18.26 -10.40 18.43
C GLU A 48 -18.36 -9.19 17.50
N VAL A 49 -18.14 -9.43 16.20
CA VAL A 49 -18.26 -8.40 15.16
C VAL A 49 -19.67 -7.81 15.15
N LYS A 50 -19.80 -6.50 14.94
CA LYS A 50 -21.09 -5.81 14.77
C LYS A 50 -21.91 -6.48 13.68
N LYS A 51 -23.03 -7.10 14.07
CA LYS A 51 -23.94 -7.83 13.15
C LYS A 51 -24.95 -6.92 12.49
N GLN A 52 -25.16 -5.71 13.02
CA GLN A 52 -26.05 -4.70 12.44
C GLN A 52 -25.47 -4.17 11.13
N ASP A 53 -26.35 -3.86 10.20
CA ASP A 53 -25.99 -3.18 8.96
C ASP A 53 -25.50 -1.76 9.27
N VAL A 54 -24.64 -1.18 8.40
CA VAL A 54 -24.18 0.21 8.53
C VAL A 54 -25.37 1.14 8.35
N ALA A 55 -25.62 2.03 9.32
CA ALA A 55 -26.74 2.95 9.31
C ALA A 55 -26.46 4.17 8.44
N LEU A 56 -27.52 4.76 7.88
CA LEU A 56 -27.43 6.03 7.17
C LEU A 56 -27.37 7.21 8.16
N ASN A 57 -26.85 8.34 7.70
CA ASN A 57 -26.73 9.59 8.47
C ASN A 57 -26.00 9.45 9.82
N THR A 58 -25.27 8.35 10.00
CA THR A 58 -24.41 8.07 11.15
C THR A 58 -22.97 8.32 10.77
N GLU A 59 -22.21 8.97 11.66
CA GLU A 59 -20.79 9.21 11.42
C GLU A 59 -19.97 7.96 11.73
N TYR A 60 -19.13 7.59 10.78
CA TYR A 60 -18.15 6.51 10.84
C TYR A 60 -16.76 7.03 10.55
N SER A 61 -15.77 6.23 10.90
CA SER A 61 -14.36 6.55 10.69
C SER A 61 -13.62 5.42 9.96
N ILE A 62 -12.72 5.81 9.05
CA ILE A 62 -11.83 4.92 8.34
C ILE A 62 -10.41 5.47 8.38
N LEU A 63 -9.44 4.57 8.52
CA LEU A 63 -8.02 4.92 8.53
C LEU A 63 -7.29 4.10 7.46
N THR A 64 -6.34 4.71 6.75
CA THR A 64 -5.38 4.01 5.88
C THR A 64 -3.96 4.22 6.37
N TYR A 65 -3.13 3.18 6.30
CA TYR A 65 -1.74 3.23 6.71
C TYR A 65 -0.86 2.22 5.94
N ASN A 66 0.07 2.71 5.14
CA ASN A 66 1.17 1.91 4.64
C ASN A 66 2.21 1.76 5.77
N ILE A 67 2.48 0.53 6.24
CA ILE A 67 3.35 0.26 7.39
C ILE A 67 4.80 -0.08 7.02
N GLY A 68 5.15 0.04 5.71
CA GLY A 68 6.52 -0.10 5.22
C GLY A 68 7.20 -1.41 5.66
N PHE A 69 6.48 -2.53 5.68
CA PHE A 69 6.96 -3.85 6.15
C PHE A 69 7.82 -3.79 7.43
N GLY A 70 7.49 -2.88 8.34
CA GLY A 70 8.18 -2.70 9.61
C GLY A 70 9.63 -2.22 9.52
N ALA A 71 10.08 -1.67 8.40
CA ALA A 71 11.47 -1.26 8.22
C ALA A 71 11.71 0.24 8.37
N TYR A 72 10.78 1.08 7.91
CA TYR A 72 11.03 2.49 7.65
C TYR A 72 10.85 3.40 8.87
N SER A 73 11.54 3.10 9.99
CA SER A 73 11.66 4.09 11.07
C SER A 73 12.22 5.42 10.56
N SER A 74 12.03 6.51 11.31
CA SER A 74 12.44 7.85 10.87
C SER A 74 13.94 7.99 10.53
N ASP A 75 14.79 7.14 11.10
CA ASP A 75 16.24 7.09 10.85
C ASP A 75 16.64 6.14 9.70
N TYR A 76 15.67 5.45 9.09
CA TYR A 76 15.91 4.47 8.02
C TYR A 76 16.00 5.12 6.65
N SER A 77 16.83 4.52 5.77
CA SER A 77 16.88 4.87 4.35
C SER A 77 16.89 3.63 3.47
N PHE A 78 16.15 3.66 2.35
CA PHE A 78 15.92 2.51 1.49
C PHE A 78 16.79 2.56 0.22
N PHE A 79 17.39 1.45 -0.14
CA PHE A 79 18.37 1.39 -1.24
C PHE A 79 17.77 1.73 -2.61
N MET A 80 16.49 1.46 -2.85
CA MET A 80 15.84 1.78 -4.12
C MET A 80 15.56 3.28 -4.27
N ASP A 81 15.44 4.00 -3.15
CA ASP A 81 15.26 5.45 -3.13
C ASP A 81 16.60 6.21 -3.13
N GLY A 82 17.71 5.50 -3.26
CA GLY A 82 19.05 6.06 -3.17
C GLY A 82 19.69 5.95 -1.79
N GLY A 83 18.99 5.38 -0.82
CA GLY A 83 19.48 5.14 0.53
C GLY A 83 20.32 3.87 0.68
N LYS A 84 20.32 3.28 1.86
CA LYS A 84 21.35 2.28 2.23
C LYS A 84 20.81 0.86 2.38
N TYR A 85 19.66 0.66 3.04
CA TYR A 85 19.23 -0.65 3.53
C TYR A 85 18.22 -1.30 2.59
N SER A 86 18.23 -2.64 2.53
CA SER A 86 17.25 -3.42 1.77
C SER A 86 16.28 -4.20 2.66
N ARG A 87 16.52 -4.17 3.97
CA ARG A 87 15.76 -4.88 5.01
C ARG A 87 15.59 -4.00 6.23
N ALA A 88 14.67 -4.35 7.12
CA ALA A 88 14.66 -3.79 8.47
C ALA A 88 16.03 -3.97 9.14
N TYR A 89 16.37 -3.12 10.09
CA TYR A 89 17.69 -3.20 10.77
C TYR A 89 17.96 -4.58 11.40
N ASN A 90 16.93 -5.17 11.99
CA ASN A 90 16.92 -6.52 12.53
C ASN A 90 15.47 -6.93 12.85
N LYS A 91 15.28 -8.18 13.28
CA LYS A 91 13.95 -8.71 13.60
C LYS A 91 13.22 -7.92 14.69
N GLN A 92 13.93 -7.47 15.73
CA GLN A 92 13.32 -6.72 16.82
C GLN A 92 12.87 -5.34 16.35
N ALA A 93 13.66 -4.66 15.54
CA ALA A 93 13.28 -3.37 14.94
C ALA A 93 12.00 -3.48 14.10
N ALA A 94 11.87 -4.56 13.28
CA ALA A 94 10.64 -4.81 12.54
C ALA A 94 9.44 -5.00 13.49
N ILE A 95 9.58 -5.82 14.53
CA ILE A 95 8.54 -6.04 15.54
C ILE A 95 8.15 -4.73 16.25
N ASP A 96 9.14 -3.91 16.62
CA ASP A 96 8.90 -2.65 17.34
C ASP A 96 8.17 -1.63 16.45
N ASN A 97 8.55 -1.52 15.17
CA ASN A 97 7.87 -0.65 14.20
C ASN A 97 6.43 -1.10 13.95
N ILE A 98 6.19 -2.40 13.77
CA ILE A 98 4.84 -2.94 13.60
C ILE A 98 3.99 -2.70 14.85
N ASN A 99 4.52 -2.93 16.04
CA ASN A 99 3.81 -2.63 17.31
C ASN A 99 3.50 -1.14 17.44
N GLY A 100 4.42 -0.26 17.03
CA GLY A 100 4.21 1.18 17.00
C GLY A 100 3.10 1.59 16.05
N SER A 101 3.09 1.02 14.83
CA SER A 101 2.04 1.21 13.82
C SER A 101 0.68 0.73 14.33
N ILE A 102 0.61 -0.47 14.89
CA ILE A 102 -0.60 -1.03 15.51
C ILE A 102 -1.12 -0.12 16.64
N LYS A 103 -0.23 0.35 17.52
CA LYS A 103 -0.59 1.26 18.62
C LYS A 103 -1.17 2.56 18.08
N THR A 104 -0.60 3.13 17.02
CA THR A 104 -1.09 4.34 16.37
C THR A 104 -2.49 4.13 15.83
N VAL A 105 -2.73 3.06 15.05
CA VAL A 105 -4.04 2.71 14.50
C VAL A 105 -5.07 2.51 15.61
N LYS A 106 -4.76 1.70 16.62
CA LYS A 106 -5.66 1.41 17.75
C LYS A 106 -6.05 2.66 18.55
N SER A 107 -5.14 3.63 18.68
CA SER A 107 -5.40 4.88 19.41
C SER A 107 -6.53 5.71 18.82
N LYS A 108 -6.87 5.50 17.54
CA LYS A 108 -7.93 6.22 16.83
C LYS A 108 -9.30 5.53 16.89
N ASP A 109 -9.33 4.27 17.29
CA ASP A 109 -10.56 3.46 17.48
C ASP A 109 -11.53 3.52 16.29
N THR A 110 -10.99 3.52 15.07
CA THR A 110 -11.76 3.66 13.83
C THR A 110 -12.65 2.44 13.57
N ASP A 111 -13.72 2.64 12.78
CA ASP A 111 -14.65 1.56 12.39
C ASP A 111 -14.07 0.66 11.30
N PHE A 112 -13.23 1.24 10.42
CA PHE A 112 -12.58 0.56 9.30
C PHE A 112 -11.11 0.93 9.23
N VAL A 113 -10.27 -0.03 8.79
CA VAL A 113 -8.83 0.19 8.63
C VAL A 113 -8.34 -0.48 7.35
N PHE A 114 -7.57 0.25 6.58
CA PHE A 114 -6.78 -0.25 5.45
C PHE A 114 -5.30 -0.24 5.83
N ILE A 115 -4.61 -1.34 5.59
CA ILE A 115 -3.16 -1.43 5.84
C ILE A 115 -2.49 -1.97 4.59
N GLN A 116 -1.41 -1.32 4.16
CA GLN A 116 -0.59 -1.71 3.03
C GLN A 116 0.80 -2.13 3.49
N GLU A 117 1.53 -2.84 2.63
CA GLU A 117 2.86 -3.40 2.87
C GLU A 117 2.96 -4.31 4.09
N VAL A 118 1.98 -5.19 4.25
CA VAL A 118 1.92 -6.15 5.35
C VAL A 118 2.62 -7.45 4.97
N ASP A 119 3.79 -7.71 5.52
CA ASP A 119 4.51 -8.96 5.28
C ASP A 119 3.87 -10.14 6.02
N LEU A 120 3.70 -11.27 5.31
CA LEU A 120 3.32 -12.56 5.92
C LEU A 120 4.57 -13.35 6.27
N LYS A 121 5.52 -13.42 5.33
CA LYS A 121 6.79 -14.10 5.49
C LYS A 121 7.77 -13.53 4.46
N ALA A 122 8.66 -12.67 4.90
CA ALA A 122 9.63 -12.05 4.01
C ALA A 122 11.03 -12.03 4.62
N THR A 123 12.05 -12.10 3.77
CA THR A 123 13.43 -11.96 4.20
C THR A 123 13.70 -10.57 4.74
N ARG A 124 13.08 -9.54 4.11
CA ARG A 124 13.25 -8.12 4.44
C ARG A 124 12.75 -7.75 5.84
N SER A 125 11.74 -8.46 6.35
CA SER A 125 11.19 -8.31 7.71
C SER A 125 11.58 -9.45 8.66
N TYR A 126 12.65 -10.22 8.33
CA TYR A 126 13.16 -11.34 9.13
C TYR A 126 12.13 -12.43 9.44
N GLY A 127 11.18 -12.64 8.54
CA GLY A 127 10.13 -13.66 8.66
C GLY A 127 9.07 -13.33 9.70
N VAL A 128 8.94 -12.08 10.11
CA VAL A 128 7.84 -11.62 10.96
C VAL A 128 6.52 -11.76 10.19
N ASN A 129 5.50 -12.34 10.82
CA ASN A 129 4.15 -12.36 10.29
C ASN A 129 3.38 -11.15 10.82
N GLU A 130 3.45 -10.06 10.06
CA GLU A 130 2.89 -8.77 10.45
C GLU A 130 1.35 -8.80 10.46
N ASN A 131 0.74 -9.54 9.51
CA ASN A 131 -0.71 -9.69 9.48
C ASN A 131 -1.24 -10.41 10.74
N GLU A 132 -0.54 -11.43 11.23
CA GLU A 132 -0.89 -12.11 12.48
C GLU A 132 -0.77 -11.14 13.67
N MET A 133 0.32 -10.38 13.76
CA MET A 133 0.49 -9.35 14.82
C MET A 133 -0.65 -8.32 14.81
N ILE A 134 -1.06 -7.88 13.62
CA ILE A 134 -2.16 -6.94 13.44
C ILE A 134 -3.47 -7.58 13.91
N LEU A 135 -3.82 -8.76 13.40
CA LEU A 135 -5.08 -9.43 13.76
C LEU A 135 -5.16 -9.78 15.25
N ASP A 136 -4.03 -10.15 15.85
CA ASP A 136 -3.96 -10.44 17.28
C ASP A 136 -4.21 -9.22 18.16
N ALA A 137 -3.82 -8.05 17.68
CA ALA A 137 -3.98 -6.80 18.40
C ALA A 137 -5.41 -6.25 18.44
N PHE A 138 -6.25 -6.64 17.48
CA PHE A 138 -7.65 -6.19 17.42
C PHE A 138 -8.61 -7.25 17.94
N ASP A 139 -9.69 -6.80 18.57
CA ASP A 139 -10.80 -7.62 19.01
C ASP A 139 -12.06 -7.24 18.21
N ASP A 140 -13.03 -8.17 18.10
CA ASP A 140 -14.33 -7.94 17.48
C ASP A 140 -14.26 -7.40 16.05
N ILE A 141 -13.44 -8.04 15.21
CA ILE A 141 -13.18 -7.63 13.84
C ILE A 141 -13.53 -8.69 12.79
N SER A 142 -13.88 -8.21 11.61
CA SER A 142 -13.88 -8.94 10.34
C SER A 142 -12.75 -8.41 9.46
N SER A 143 -11.97 -9.28 8.83
CA SER A 143 -10.83 -8.88 8.00
C SER A 143 -10.72 -9.71 6.73
N ALA A 144 -10.20 -9.10 5.67
CA ALA A 144 -9.80 -9.76 4.44
C ALA A 144 -8.37 -9.32 4.08
N PHE A 145 -7.56 -10.29 3.63
CA PHE A 145 -6.17 -10.08 3.25
C PHE A 145 -5.94 -10.50 1.80
N ALA A 146 -5.31 -9.65 1.01
CA ALA A 146 -4.91 -9.96 -0.36
C ALA A 146 -3.39 -9.87 -0.53
N VAL A 147 -2.79 -10.93 -1.06
CA VAL A 147 -1.38 -10.91 -1.44
C VAL A 147 -1.19 -10.04 -2.67
N ASN A 148 -0.27 -9.08 -2.60
CA ASN A 148 0.15 -8.21 -3.71
C ASN A 148 1.65 -8.28 -4.00
N TYR A 149 2.38 -9.15 -3.33
CA TYR A 149 3.78 -9.42 -3.56
C TYR A 149 4.12 -10.85 -3.13
N ASP A 150 4.46 -11.70 -4.09
CA ASP A 150 5.01 -13.05 -3.85
C ASP A 150 6.20 -13.25 -4.78
N SER A 151 7.39 -12.80 -4.33
CA SER A 151 8.59 -12.76 -5.16
C SER A 151 9.41 -14.03 -5.08
N PRO A 152 10.18 -14.37 -6.13
CA PRO A 152 11.32 -15.28 -6.00
C PRO A 152 12.37 -14.68 -5.06
N TYR A 153 13.41 -15.43 -4.72
CA TYR A 153 14.52 -14.91 -3.94
C TYR A 153 15.35 -13.93 -4.78
N LEU A 154 15.33 -12.64 -4.42
CA LEU A 154 16.05 -11.57 -5.09
C LEU A 154 17.44 -11.39 -4.45
N MET A 155 18.50 -11.64 -5.23
CA MET A 155 19.89 -11.57 -4.77
C MET A 155 20.49 -10.17 -4.81
N TYR A 156 19.69 -9.14 -5.00
CA TYR A 156 20.13 -7.75 -5.00
C TYR A 156 19.54 -6.98 -3.80
N PRO A 157 20.31 -6.10 -3.13
CA PRO A 157 21.78 -5.87 -3.23
C PRO A 157 22.61 -7.11 -2.82
N ILE A 158 23.78 -7.33 -3.43
CA ILE A 158 24.54 -8.58 -3.27
C ILE A 158 24.96 -8.83 -1.81
N LEU A 159 25.33 -7.78 -1.07
CA LEU A 159 25.81 -7.90 0.31
C LEU A 159 24.67 -8.02 1.34
N GLU A 160 23.49 -7.50 0.99
CA GLU A 160 22.30 -7.59 1.81
C GLU A 160 21.09 -7.88 0.90
N PRO A 161 20.93 -9.10 0.38
CA PRO A 161 19.88 -9.42 -0.57
C PRO A 161 18.49 -9.12 -0.01
N HIS A 162 17.62 -8.47 -0.80
CA HIS A 162 16.22 -8.26 -0.44
C HIS A 162 15.51 -9.58 -0.12
N GLY A 163 15.91 -10.64 -0.82
CA GLY A 163 15.49 -12.01 -0.55
C GLY A 163 14.11 -12.32 -1.10
N LYS A 164 13.44 -13.30 -0.50
CA LYS A 164 12.07 -13.69 -0.84
C LYS A 164 11.09 -12.90 0.01
N SER A 165 10.04 -12.38 -0.62
CA SER A 165 8.97 -11.65 0.06
C SER A 165 7.61 -12.25 -0.26
N LYS A 166 6.74 -12.33 0.76
CA LYS A 166 5.32 -12.55 0.60
C LYS A 166 4.59 -11.53 1.46
N ALA A 167 3.91 -10.59 0.82
CA ALA A 167 3.27 -9.45 1.43
C ALA A 167 1.92 -9.13 0.79
N GLY A 168 1.14 -8.28 1.42
CA GLY A 168 -0.16 -7.90 0.90
C GLY A 168 -0.74 -6.65 1.54
N ILE A 169 -2.05 -6.52 1.33
CA ILE A 169 -2.88 -5.46 1.88
C ILE A 169 -3.99 -6.07 2.75
N SER A 170 -4.27 -5.44 3.89
CA SER A 170 -5.27 -5.90 4.86
C SER A 170 -6.40 -4.89 5.00
N THR A 171 -7.64 -5.36 4.92
CA THR A 171 -8.85 -4.58 5.22
C THR A 171 -9.46 -5.12 6.50
N ILE A 172 -9.64 -4.26 7.49
CA ILE A 172 -10.20 -4.60 8.80
C ILE A 172 -11.46 -3.77 9.04
N SER A 173 -12.48 -4.37 9.63
CA SER A 173 -13.77 -3.74 9.90
C SER A 173 -14.33 -4.21 11.23
N LYS A 174 -14.90 -3.29 12.02
CA LYS A 174 -15.76 -3.62 13.18
C LYS A 174 -17.12 -4.17 12.75
N PHE A 175 -17.50 -3.99 11.49
CA PHE A 175 -18.70 -4.54 10.88
C PHE A 175 -18.38 -5.81 10.09
N ARG A 176 -19.37 -6.68 9.94
CA ARG A 176 -19.21 -7.94 9.21
C ARG A 176 -18.94 -7.69 7.72
N ILE A 177 -17.78 -8.05 7.24
CA ILE A 177 -17.52 -8.19 5.80
C ILE A 177 -18.28 -9.44 5.31
N ILE A 178 -19.11 -9.28 4.28
CA ILE A 178 -19.91 -10.39 3.74
C ILE A 178 -19.30 -11.00 2.48
N ASP A 179 -18.48 -10.23 1.78
CA ASP A 179 -17.78 -10.65 0.57
C ASP A 179 -16.51 -9.81 0.41
N SER A 180 -15.45 -10.41 -0.12
CA SER A 180 -14.22 -9.70 -0.46
C SER A 180 -13.53 -10.34 -1.66
N VAL A 181 -13.09 -9.52 -2.60
CA VAL A 181 -12.45 -9.93 -3.86
C VAL A 181 -11.14 -9.17 -4.04
N ARG A 182 -10.11 -9.89 -4.48
CA ARG A 182 -8.85 -9.32 -4.98
C ARG A 182 -8.98 -9.04 -6.48
N ARG A 183 -8.57 -7.84 -6.91
CA ARG A 183 -8.48 -7.45 -8.30
C ARG A 183 -7.02 -7.20 -8.67
N SER A 184 -6.52 -7.94 -9.66
CA SER A 184 -5.15 -7.77 -10.18
C SER A 184 -5.02 -6.52 -11.01
N LEU A 185 -4.14 -5.61 -10.63
CA LEU A 185 -3.85 -4.40 -11.40
C LEU A 185 -2.89 -4.68 -12.57
N PRO A 186 -3.00 -3.95 -13.68
CA PRO A 186 -1.98 -3.93 -14.72
C PRO A 186 -0.61 -3.57 -14.14
N ILE A 187 0.44 -4.28 -14.54
CA ILE A 187 1.84 -4.01 -14.18
C ILE A 187 2.71 -3.99 -15.44
N ASP A 188 3.98 -3.60 -15.28
CA ASP A 188 4.96 -3.68 -16.34
C ASP A 188 5.05 -5.12 -16.92
N THR A 189 5.06 -5.25 -18.23
CA THR A 189 5.17 -6.54 -18.91
C THR A 189 6.59 -6.89 -19.33
N SER A 190 7.55 -5.98 -19.14
CA SER A 190 8.97 -6.17 -19.40
C SER A 190 9.62 -7.10 -18.37
N VAL A 191 10.94 -7.26 -18.42
CA VAL A 191 11.70 -8.04 -17.42
C VAL A 191 11.62 -7.46 -16.02
N TYR A 192 11.27 -6.19 -15.86
CA TYR A 192 11.08 -5.56 -14.54
C TYR A 192 9.95 -6.19 -13.73
N LYS A 193 8.93 -6.79 -14.37
CA LYS A 193 7.88 -7.55 -13.69
C LYS A 193 8.40 -8.64 -12.74
N LEU A 194 9.63 -9.14 -12.96
CA LEU A 194 10.23 -10.20 -12.15
C LEU A 194 10.66 -9.71 -10.76
N ILE A 195 10.78 -8.40 -10.59
CA ILE A 195 11.21 -7.75 -9.34
C ILE A 195 10.17 -6.77 -8.78
N ASP A 196 9.12 -6.46 -9.55
CA ASP A 196 8.04 -5.58 -9.13
C ASP A 196 6.94 -6.35 -8.38
N LEU A 197 6.10 -5.61 -7.64
CA LEU A 197 4.95 -6.16 -6.94
C LEU A 197 3.86 -6.60 -7.93
N ASP A 198 3.13 -7.65 -7.55
CA ASP A 198 1.91 -8.07 -8.23
C ASP A 198 0.71 -7.25 -7.74
N ARG A 199 0.78 -5.94 -8.04
CA ARG A 199 -0.14 -4.91 -7.56
C ARG A 199 -1.60 -5.33 -7.65
N CYS A 200 -2.38 -4.99 -6.62
CA CYS A 200 -3.80 -5.27 -6.56
C CYS A 200 -4.56 -4.22 -5.74
N TYR A 201 -5.87 -4.28 -5.81
CA TYR A 201 -6.78 -3.74 -4.81
C TYR A 201 -7.76 -4.81 -4.35
N THR A 202 -8.39 -4.57 -3.20
CA THR A 202 -9.49 -5.41 -2.72
C THR A 202 -10.79 -4.64 -2.77
N ILE A 203 -11.91 -5.36 -2.93
CA ILE A 203 -13.27 -4.83 -2.77
C ILE A 203 -13.93 -5.64 -1.67
N SER A 204 -14.09 -5.04 -0.50
CA SER A 204 -14.79 -5.66 0.64
C SER A 204 -16.16 -5.04 0.81
N ARG A 205 -17.22 -5.87 0.88
CA ARG A 205 -18.61 -5.42 0.94
C ARG A 205 -19.20 -5.61 2.32
N ILE A 206 -19.84 -4.55 2.83
CA ILE A 206 -20.54 -4.51 4.11
C ILE A 206 -21.98 -4.06 3.84
N LYS A 207 -22.95 -4.71 4.50
CA LYS A 207 -24.37 -4.35 4.32
C LYS A 207 -24.69 -2.99 4.92
N VAL A 208 -25.55 -2.25 4.23
CA VAL A 208 -26.15 -0.98 4.68
C VAL A 208 -27.65 -1.18 4.90
N GLU A 209 -28.22 -0.51 5.88
CA GLU A 209 -29.62 -0.69 6.33
C GLU A 209 -30.67 -0.51 5.22
N ASN A 210 -30.33 0.20 4.13
CA ASN A 210 -31.20 0.39 2.96
C ASN A 210 -31.10 -0.72 1.91
N GLY A 211 -30.44 -1.85 2.24
CA GLY A 211 -30.24 -3.00 1.35
C GLY A 211 -29.13 -2.84 0.31
N LYS A 212 -28.37 -1.75 0.36
CA LYS A 212 -27.18 -1.52 -0.46
C LYS A 212 -25.92 -1.99 0.29
N TYR A 213 -24.75 -1.76 -0.33
CA TYR A 213 -23.46 -2.10 0.25
C TYR A 213 -22.59 -0.87 0.40
N LEU A 214 -21.83 -0.82 1.49
CA LEU A 214 -20.62 -0.06 1.60
C LEU A 214 -19.49 -0.90 0.99
N CYS A 215 -18.96 -0.45 -0.14
CA CYS A 215 -17.88 -1.08 -0.88
C CYS A 215 -16.56 -0.39 -0.49
N LEU A 216 -15.72 -1.10 0.25
CA LEU A 216 -14.42 -0.67 0.71
C LEU A 216 -13.35 -1.17 -0.25
N TYR A 217 -12.71 -0.23 -0.98
CA TYR A 217 -11.62 -0.49 -1.91
C TYR A 217 -10.30 -0.15 -1.23
N ASN A 218 -9.52 -1.15 -0.84
CA ASN A 218 -8.17 -0.95 -0.32
C ASN A 218 -7.18 -1.08 -1.47
N VAL A 219 -6.40 -0.03 -1.75
CA VAL A 219 -5.51 0.05 -2.91
C VAL A 219 -4.05 0.20 -2.50
N HIS A 220 -3.14 -0.32 -3.33
CA HIS A 220 -1.72 0.01 -3.31
C HIS A 220 -1.24 0.03 -4.77
N LEU A 221 -1.23 1.24 -5.38
CA LEU A 221 -0.87 1.43 -6.79
C LEU A 221 0.64 1.37 -7.00
N SER A 222 1.06 1.31 -8.26
CA SER A 222 2.48 1.27 -8.62
C SER A 222 3.17 2.61 -8.34
N ALA A 223 4.34 2.53 -7.70
CA ALA A 223 5.31 3.61 -7.61
C ALA A 223 6.34 3.53 -8.76
N TYR A 224 7.10 4.60 -9.00
CA TYR A 224 8.33 4.63 -9.83
C TYR A 224 8.19 4.05 -11.24
N THR A 225 6.99 4.04 -11.81
CA THR A 225 6.82 3.53 -13.19
C THR A 225 7.38 4.51 -14.19
N LYS A 226 8.35 4.06 -15.02
CA LYS A 226 8.85 4.85 -16.17
C LYS A 226 7.78 5.04 -17.24
N ASP A 227 6.84 4.12 -17.33
CA ASP A 227 5.69 4.17 -18.23
C ASP A 227 4.44 4.63 -17.46
N GLU A 228 4.10 5.91 -17.59
CA GLU A 228 2.89 6.50 -16.99
C GLU A 228 1.61 5.80 -17.43
N SER A 229 1.61 5.03 -18.53
CA SER A 229 0.43 4.30 -18.99
C SER A 229 0.02 3.21 -17.99
N ILE A 230 0.95 2.65 -17.22
CA ILE A 230 0.69 1.60 -16.22
C ILE A 230 -0.25 2.16 -15.15
N VAL A 231 0.11 3.28 -14.51
CA VAL A 231 -0.71 3.91 -13.48
C VAL A 231 -2.06 4.37 -14.04
N LYS A 232 -2.07 4.97 -15.23
CA LYS A 232 -3.33 5.36 -15.90
C LYS A 232 -4.25 4.15 -16.14
N ASN A 233 -3.71 3.00 -16.55
CA ASN A 233 -4.49 1.78 -16.75
C ASN A 233 -4.96 1.18 -15.40
N GLN A 234 -4.15 1.27 -14.34
CA GLN A 234 -4.56 0.87 -12.99
C GLN A 234 -5.75 1.70 -12.50
N ILE A 235 -5.66 3.02 -12.61
CA ILE A 235 -6.72 3.95 -12.20
C ILE A 235 -7.98 3.76 -13.07
N LYS A 236 -7.83 3.52 -14.38
CA LYS A 236 -8.96 3.24 -15.26
C LYS A 236 -9.71 1.98 -14.85
N MET A 237 -9.01 0.87 -14.58
CA MET A 237 -9.61 -0.37 -14.12
C MET A 237 -10.33 -0.19 -12.78
N LEU A 238 -9.70 0.49 -11.82
CA LEU A 238 -10.28 0.83 -10.53
C LEU A 238 -11.54 1.70 -10.70
N SER A 239 -11.49 2.69 -11.59
CA SER A 239 -12.61 3.59 -11.92
C SER A 239 -13.80 2.85 -12.54
N GLU A 240 -13.56 1.85 -13.39
CA GLU A 240 -14.61 1.02 -14.00
C GLU A 240 -15.37 0.20 -12.94
N ASP A 241 -14.65 -0.40 -11.98
CA ASP A 241 -15.26 -1.16 -10.89
C ASP A 241 -16.03 -0.24 -9.92
N MET A 242 -15.44 0.90 -9.51
CA MET A 242 -16.12 1.89 -8.67
C MET A 242 -17.38 2.45 -9.34
N LYS A 243 -17.32 2.71 -10.66
CA LYS A 243 -18.47 3.15 -11.44
C LYS A 243 -19.60 2.13 -11.40
N SER A 244 -19.30 0.87 -11.64
CA SER A 244 -20.28 -0.23 -11.62
C SER A 244 -20.96 -0.37 -10.26
N ASP A 245 -20.20 -0.33 -9.17
CA ASP A 245 -20.75 -0.38 -7.82
C ASP A 245 -21.59 0.86 -7.47
N PHE A 246 -21.16 2.07 -7.89
CA PHE A 246 -21.89 3.30 -7.66
C PHE A 246 -23.20 3.36 -8.45
N GLU A 247 -23.20 2.95 -9.73
CA GLU A 247 -24.41 2.87 -10.57
C GLU A 247 -25.42 1.84 -10.03
N ALA A 248 -24.96 0.80 -9.31
CA ALA A 248 -25.83 -0.11 -8.58
C ALA A 248 -26.42 0.50 -7.31
N GLY A 249 -26.08 1.74 -6.96
CA GLY A 249 -26.56 2.49 -5.80
C GLY A 249 -25.80 2.19 -4.53
N ASN A 250 -24.63 1.57 -4.61
CA ASN A 250 -23.74 1.30 -3.48
C ASN A 250 -22.98 2.58 -3.06
N TYR A 251 -22.37 2.51 -1.90
CA TYR A 251 -21.52 3.54 -1.32
C TYR A 251 -20.06 3.18 -1.52
N ILE A 252 -19.26 4.06 -2.07
CA ILE A 252 -17.86 3.78 -2.41
C ILE A 252 -16.92 4.57 -1.51
N ILE A 253 -16.02 3.87 -0.84
CA ILE A 253 -14.83 4.43 -0.21
C ILE A 253 -13.64 3.65 -0.73
N CYS A 254 -12.82 4.30 -1.52
CA CYS A 254 -11.56 3.77 -2.01
C CYS A 254 -10.42 4.50 -1.32
N GLY A 255 -9.56 3.79 -0.63
CA GLY A 255 -8.44 4.39 0.10
C GLY A 255 -7.22 3.49 0.12
N GLY A 256 -6.10 4.05 0.47
CA GLY A 256 -4.82 3.36 0.48
C GLY A 256 -3.68 4.26 0.07
N ASP A 257 -2.61 3.61 -0.36
CA ASP A 257 -1.45 4.24 -0.97
C ASP A 257 -1.62 4.25 -2.50
N PHE A 258 -1.87 5.45 -3.04
CA PHE A 258 -2.04 5.65 -4.47
C PHE A 258 -0.70 5.84 -5.19
N ASN A 259 0.40 6.07 -4.47
CA ASN A 259 1.71 6.42 -5.04
C ASN A 259 1.64 7.58 -6.07
N GLN A 260 0.60 8.38 -5.98
CA GLN A 260 0.36 9.59 -6.79
C GLN A 260 0.00 10.73 -5.85
N ASP A 261 0.47 11.93 -6.15
CA ASP A 261 0.15 13.13 -5.37
C ASP A 261 -1.34 13.47 -5.45
N LEU A 262 -2.09 13.19 -4.38
CA LEU A 262 -3.53 13.42 -4.28
C LEU A 262 -3.90 14.91 -4.14
N LEU A 263 -2.94 15.78 -3.81
CA LEU A 263 -3.14 17.24 -3.78
C LEU A 263 -2.76 17.90 -5.11
N GLY A 264 -2.01 17.21 -5.96
CA GLY A 264 -1.56 17.65 -7.26
C GLY A 264 -0.31 18.55 -7.27
N ASP A 265 -0.02 19.22 -6.15
CA ASP A 265 1.18 20.05 -5.96
C ASP A 265 1.64 20.05 -4.49
N SER A 266 1.83 18.86 -3.93
CA SER A 266 2.31 18.67 -2.55
C SER A 266 3.59 19.43 -2.25
N PRO A 267 4.62 19.52 -3.14
CA PRO A 267 5.82 20.28 -2.86
C PRO A 267 5.56 21.75 -2.55
N SER A 268 4.62 22.38 -3.25
CA SER A 268 4.23 23.76 -2.99
C SER A 268 3.45 23.90 -1.67
N ILE A 269 2.52 23.00 -1.41
CA ILE A 269 1.66 23.03 -0.21
C ILE A 269 2.47 22.78 1.06
N PHE A 270 3.41 21.83 1.03
CA PHE A 270 4.22 21.47 2.21
C PHE A 270 5.54 22.25 2.30
N HIS A 271 5.83 23.13 1.33
CA HIS A 271 7.10 23.88 1.25
C HIS A 271 8.34 22.97 1.34
N THR A 272 8.25 21.78 0.74
CA THR A 272 9.30 20.77 0.74
C THR A 272 10.24 20.97 -0.45
N PRO A 273 11.52 20.52 -0.35
CA PRO A 273 12.42 20.51 -1.51
C PRO A 273 11.79 19.75 -2.68
N THR A 274 12.04 20.23 -3.91
CA THR A 274 11.65 19.51 -5.12
C THR A 274 12.71 18.48 -5.47
N LEU A 275 12.27 17.26 -5.80
CA LEU A 275 13.16 16.24 -6.37
C LEU A 275 13.44 16.55 -7.84
N GLU A 276 14.67 16.31 -8.30
CA GLU A 276 15.04 16.43 -9.73
C GLU A 276 14.12 15.53 -10.59
N GLU A 277 13.87 14.31 -10.12
CA GLU A 277 12.84 13.43 -10.67
C GLU A 277 11.78 13.14 -9.57
N ASN A 278 10.73 13.96 -9.52
CA ASN A 278 9.64 13.72 -8.60
C ASN A 278 8.88 12.44 -9.02
N TRP A 279 8.91 11.43 -8.16
CA TRP A 279 8.23 10.15 -8.39
C TRP A 279 6.71 10.23 -8.13
N ALA A 280 6.27 11.07 -7.19
CA ALA A 280 4.86 11.29 -6.88
C ALA A 280 4.25 12.26 -7.90
N LYS A 281 3.81 11.73 -9.05
CA LYS A 281 3.13 12.53 -10.07
C LYS A 281 1.71 12.90 -9.60
N PRO A 282 1.13 14.03 -10.07
CA PRO A 282 -0.24 14.38 -9.76
C PRO A 282 -1.22 13.26 -10.08
N PHE A 283 -2.15 12.98 -9.16
CA PHE A 283 -3.19 11.98 -9.37
C PHE A 283 -4.09 12.39 -10.54
N PRO A 284 -4.31 11.54 -11.56
CA PRO A 284 -5.07 11.91 -12.75
C PRO A 284 -6.59 11.86 -12.50
N SER A 285 -7.12 12.80 -11.73
CA SER A 285 -8.53 12.88 -11.31
C SER A 285 -9.52 12.89 -12.48
N LEU A 286 -9.09 13.30 -13.68
CA LEU A 286 -9.91 13.27 -14.90
C LEU A 286 -10.28 11.83 -15.35
N LEU A 287 -9.60 10.82 -14.85
CA LEU A 287 -9.93 9.41 -15.12
C LEU A 287 -11.01 8.87 -14.18
N LEU A 288 -11.37 9.59 -13.14
CA LEU A 288 -12.45 9.20 -12.23
C LEU A 288 -13.81 9.29 -12.91
N PRO A 289 -14.73 8.35 -12.65
CA PRO A 289 -16.08 8.41 -13.16
C PRO A 289 -16.87 9.53 -12.48
N SER A 290 -17.90 10.03 -13.18
CA SER A 290 -18.82 10.98 -12.56
C SER A 290 -19.40 10.43 -11.25
N GLY A 291 -19.40 11.25 -10.21
CA GLY A 291 -19.89 10.89 -8.89
C GLY A 291 -18.83 10.25 -7.97
N ILE A 292 -17.58 10.12 -8.40
CA ILE A 292 -16.44 9.76 -7.56
C ILE A 292 -15.45 10.93 -7.54
N THR A 293 -14.97 11.31 -6.36
CA THR A 293 -14.03 12.43 -6.19
C THR A 293 -12.94 12.12 -5.18
N VAL A 294 -11.80 12.78 -5.29
CA VAL A 294 -10.74 12.77 -4.27
C VAL A 294 -11.25 13.51 -3.04
N ALA A 295 -11.16 12.90 -1.86
CA ALA A 295 -11.69 13.52 -0.63
C ALA A 295 -11.03 14.87 -0.33
N TYR A 296 -9.77 15.06 -0.67
CA TYR A 296 -9.06 16.33 -0.51
C TYR A 296 -9.62 17.45 -1.40
N ASP A 297 -10.27 17.14 -2.53
CA ASP A 297 -10.87 18.14 -3.42
C ASP A 297 -12.11 18.82 -2.81
N LEU A 298 -12.66 18.22 -1.74
CA LEU A 298 -13.77 18.76 -0.97
C LEU A 298 -13.34 19.71 0.14
N LEU A 299 -12.04 19.86 0.38
CA LEU A 299 -11.50 20.79 1.37
C LEU A 299 -11.36 22.20 0.81
N SER A 300 -11.54 23.21 1.66
CA SER A 300 -11.16 24.58 1.34
C SER A 300 -9.64 24.73 1.27
N ASP A 301 -9.16 25.77 0.59
CA ASP A 301 -7.72 26.05 0.49
C ASP A 301 -7.09 26.21 1.88
N GLU A 302 -7.76 26.90 2.82
CA GLU A 302 -7.32 27.06 4.20
C GLU A 302 -7.17 25.69 4.93
N MET A 303 -8.04 24.72 4.63
CA MET A 303 -7.95 23.38 5.21
C MET A 303 -6.80 22.60 4.57
N ARG A 304 -6.55 22.77 3.27
CA ARG A 304 -5.44 22.11 2.56
C ARG A 304 -4.08 22.59 3.08
N GLU A 305 -3.92 23.87 3.36
CA GLU A 305 -2.68 24.46 3.92
C GLU A 305 -2.34 23.93 5.33
N ARG A 306 -3.30 23.34 6.04
CA ARG A 306 -3.11 22.76 7.39
C ARG A 306 -2.87 21.25 7.37
N LEU A 307 -2.86 20.63 6.20
CA LEU A 307 -2.59 19.20 6.09
C LEU A 307 -1.15 18.88 6.47
N THR A 308 -0.95 17.71 7.04
CA THR A 308 0.36 17.11 7.27
C THR A 308 0.63 16.10 6.15
N PRO A 309 1.85 16.00 5.61
CA PRO A 309 2.16 15.04 4.56
C PRO A 309 1.99 13.60 5.01
N SER A 310 1.55 12.74 4.08
CA SER A 310 1.35 11.34 4.37
C SER A 310 2.57 10.47 4.09
N CYS A 311 3.49 10.91 3.25
CA CYS A 311 4.67 10.13 2.88
C CYS A 311 5.92 11.00 2.78
N ARG A 312 7.07 10.43 3.13
CA ARG A 312 8.41 11.00 2.92
C ARG A 312 9.22 10.19 1.91
N ASN A 313 10.17 10.82 1.25
CA ASN A 313 11.21 10.09 0.54
C ASN A 313 12.12 9.35 1.54
N ALA A 314 12.52 8.12 1.20
CA ALA A 314 13.35 7.31 2.09
C ALA A 314 14.81 7.18 1.60
N ASP A 315 15.32 8.16 0.86
CA ASP A 315 16.73 8.26 0.42
C ASP A 315 17.69 8.52 1.58
N ALA A 316 17.21 9.17 2.65
CA ALA A 316 17.96 9.51 3.86
C ALA A 316 17.07 9.36 5.12
N PRO A 317 17.64 9.39 6.33
CA PRO A 317 16.87 9.61 7.56
C PRO A 317 15.99 10.85 7.44
N TYR A 318 14.79 10.78 8.03
CA TYR A 318 13.83 11.89 7.99
C TYR A 318 14.37 13.13 8.71
N ASP A 319 14.32 14.24 8.03
CA ASP A 319 14.58 15.57 8.57
C ASP A 319 13.45 16.50 8.10
N LYS A 320 12.80 17.15 9.04
CA LYS A 320 11.61 17.96 8.77
C LYS A 320 11.86 19.12 7.78
N GLU A 321 13.08 19.64 7.73
CA GLU A 321 13.44 20.82 6.92
C GLU A 321 13.95 20.44 5.54
N THR A 322 14.52 19.23 5.40
CA THR A 322 15.25 18.85 4.18
C THR A 322 14.67 17.66 3.44
N SER A 323 13.84 16.82 4.09
CA SER A 323 13.24 15.67 3.41
C SER A 323 12.13 16.09 2.46
N PHE A 324 12.08 15.49 1.28
CA PHE A 324 10.91 15.58 0.40
C PHE A 324 9.75 14.84 1.05
N VAL A 325 8.58 15.51 1.08
CA VAL A 325 7.33 14.93 1.58
C VAL A 325 6.18 15.21 0.61
N THR A 326 5.17 14.33 0.61
CA THR A 326 4.05 14.38 -0.32
C THR A 326 2.78 13.79 0.28
N MET A 327 1.65 13.90 -0.42
CA MET A 327 0.37 13.31 -0.05
C MET A 327 -0.02 12.20 -1.04
N VAL A 328 0.36 10.96 -0.74
CA VAL A 328 0.03 9.80 -1.60
C VAL A 328 -1.02 8.88 -0.99
N ASP A 329 -1.27 9.03 0.31
CA ASP A 329 -2.30 8.28 1.02
C ASP A 329 -3.57 9.12 1.18
N GLY A 330 -4.72 8.50 1.06
CA GLY A 330 -5.99 9.20 1.20
C GLY A 330 -7.17 8.39 0.72
N PHE A 331 -8.23 9.10 0.29
CA PHE A 331 -9.50 8.47 -0.06
C PHE A 331 -10.14 9.10 -1.31
N LEU A 332 -10.78 8.23 -2.11
CA LEU A 332 -11.77 8.61 -3.11
C LEU A 332 -13.13 8.19 -2.57
N ILE A 333 -14.15 9.04 -2.73
CA ILE A 333 -15.49 8.78 -2.21
C ILE A 333 -16.56 9.03 -3.27
N SER A 334 -17.67 8.29 -3.18
CA SER A 334 -18.83 8.52 -4.03
C SER A 334 -19.72 9.67 -3.51
N ALA A 335 -20.49 10.27 -4.41
CA ALA A 335 -21.34 11.44 -4.12
C ALA A 335 -22.41 11.19 -3.04
N ASN A 336 -22.73 9.93 -2.74
CA ASN A 336 -23.62 9.51 -1.66
C ASN A 336 -22.86 9.23 -0.32
N VAL A 337 -21.57 9.51 -0.28
CA VAL A 337 -20.74 9.53 0.93
C VAL A 337 -20.39 10.99 1.23
N LYS A 338 -20.81 11.46 2.40
CA LYS A 338 -20.50 12.82 2.86
C LYS A 338 -19.24 12.82 3.69
N LEU A 339 -18.23 13.59 3.27
CA LEU A 339 -17.04 13.84 4.06
C LEU A 339 -17.40 14.68 5.29
N SER A 340 -17.01 14.24 6.49
CA SER A 340 -17.07 15.02 7.73
C SER A 340 -15.73 15.67 8.05
N SER A 341 -14.65 14.90 7.99
CA SER A 341 -13.27 15.39 8.14
C SER A 341 -12.27 14.43 7.51
N ILE A 342 -11.09 14.92 7.17
CA ILE A 342 -9.92 14.13 6.79
C ILE A 342 -8.69 14.75 7.42
N GLU A 343 -7.83 13.95 8.02
CA GLU A 343 -6.60 14.38 8.66
C GLU A 343 -5.48 13.34 8.48
N THR A 344 -4.25 13.79 8.38
CA THR A 344 -3.07 12.94 8.53
C THR A 344 -2.64 12.93 9.99
N ILE A 345 -2.40 11.75 10.54
CA ILE A 345 -1.93 11.57 11.91
C ILE A 345 -0.41 11.69 11.90
N ASP A 346 0.08 12.89 12.20
CA ASP A 346 1.52 13.13 12.27
C ASP A 346 2.14 12.34 13.44
N ASN A 347 2.86 11.30 13.11
CA ASN A 347 3.68 10.55 14.07
C ASN A 347 5.19 10.76 13.85
N GLY A 348 5.58 11.74 13.01
CA GLY A 348 6.97 12.03 12.68
C GLY A 348 7.67 10.91 11.90
N PHE A 349 6.92 10.11 11.17
CA PHE A 349 7.43 8.95 10.42
C PHE A 349 8.22 7.96 11.30
N LEU A 350 7.79 7.79 12.57
CA LEU A 350 8.53 6.99 13.55
C LEU A 350 8.58 5.50 13.22
N TYR A 351 7.56 4.97 12.55
CA TYR A 351 7.37 3.52 12.35
C TYR A 351 7.25 3.10 10.89
N SER A 352 7.09 4.06 9.98
CA SER A 352 6.97 3.89 8.53
C SER A 352 7.41 5.19 7.85
N ASP A 353 7.76 5.13 6.58
CA ASP A 353 7.91 6.30 5.71
C ASP A 353 6.56 6.95 5.33
N HIS A 354 5.46 6.39 5.83
CA HIS A 354 4.14 6.97 5.75
C HIS A 354 3.61 7.36 7.14
N ASN A 355 2.74 8.37 7.16
CA ASN A 355 1.87 8.75 8.27
C ASN A 355 0.44 8.25 7.97
N PRO A 356 -0.31 7.73 8.95
CA PRO A 356 -1.68 7.29 8.72
C PRO A 356 -2.59 8.46 8.35
N VAL A 357 -3.54 8.22 7.44
CA VAL A 357 -4.60 9.17 7.11
C VAL A 357 -5.95 8.64 7.60
N MET A 358 -6.69 9.47 8.34
CA MET A 358 -8.00 9.16 8.88
C MET A 358 -9.07 10.05 8.25
N MET A 359 -10.20 9.46 7.88
CA MET A 359 -11.38 10.15 7.36
C MET A 359 -12.59 9.81 8.22
N LYS A 360 -13.41 10.83 8.54
CA LYS A 360 -14.77 10.65 9.06
C LYS A 360 -15.78 10.95 7.99
N PHE A 361 -16.84 10.15 7.93
CA PHE A 361 -17.82 10.21 6.86
C PHE A 361 -19.22 9.76 7.31
N GLN A 362 -20.24 10.09 6.51
CA GLN A 362 -21.61 9.62 6.66
C GLN A 362 -22.13 9.06 5.34
N LEU A 363 -22.92 7.98 5.41
CA LEU A 363 -23.63 7.46 4.24
C LEU A 363 -24.97 8.22 4.11
N MET A 364 -25.19 8.83 2.95
CA MET A 364 -26.39 9.64 2.70
C MET A 364 -27.47 8.81 2.00
N PRO A 365 -28.76 9.01 2.30
CA PRO A 365 -29.82 8.35 1.55
C PRO A 365 -29.69 8.59 0.05
N VAL A 366 -29.76 7.54 -0.74
CA VAL A 366 -29.83 7.63 -2.21
C VAL A 366 -31.26 8.08 -2.56
N LYS A 367 -31.40 9.19 -3.29
CA LYS A 367 -32.70 9.71 -3.74
C LYS A 367 -33.27 8.86 -4.86
#